data_302ff58aa4d68ec0511815f12ce7b3dc
#
_entry.id   302ff58aa4d68ec0511815f12ce7b3dc
#
_cell.length_a   1.000
_cell.length_b   1.000
_cell.length_c   1.000
_cell.angle_alpha   90.00
_cell.angle_beta   90.00
_cell.angle_gamma   90.00
#
_symmetry.space_group_name_H-M   'P 1'
#
loop_
_entity.id
_entity.type
_entity.pdbx_description
1 polymer ?
#
loop_
_entity_poly.entity_id
_entity_poly.type
_entity_poly.pdbx_seq_one_letter_code
_entity_poly.pdbx_strand_id
1 'polypeptide(L)'
;TLMRSSAASDVYKRQIIKLGVKREKVGDIFVRNDGADIIVLKEIEEYLLTNLGQLTRFGKSQIDIKDIKDLEEIETITQKVQVIIPQMRLDCIVSEGIRCSRAKASEIIKQERVFVNHKLETKNSKLLKEQDMITIRGKGRFKIKTILSRTKKDKIVLEIEKYV
;
A
#
# COMPACT_ATOMS: atom_id res chain seq x y z
N THR A 1 -1.31 -10.92 1.61
CA THR A 1 -2.75 -10.54 1.55
C THR A 1 -3.04 -9.16 2.14
N LEU A 2 -2.08 -8.25 2.12
CA LEU A 2 -2.26 -6.84 2.50
C LEU A 2 -3.03 -6.03 1.43
N MET A 3 -3.29 -6.58 0.26
CA MET A 3 -4.32 -6.02 -0.63
C MET A 3 -5.72 -6.11 -0.02
N ARG A 4 -5.97 -7.07 0.87
CA ARG A 4 -7.18 -7.09 1.71
C ARG A 4 -7.19 -5.97 2.72
N SER A 5 -6.05 -5.53 3.24
CA SER A 5 -6.00 -4.44 4.21
C SER A 5 -6.32 -3.09 3.57
N SER A 6 -5.85 -2.79 2.36
CA SER A 6 -6.21 -1.53 1.68
C SER A 6 -7.70 -1.49 1.31
N ALA A 7 -8.25 -2.59 0.78
CA ALA A 7 -9.69 -2.68 0.48
C ALA A 7 -10.53 -2.67 1.77
N ALA A 8 -10.07 -3.33 2.84
CA ALA A 8 -10.74 -3.33 4.12
C ALA A 8 -10.66 -1.93 4.78
N SER A 9 -9.50 -1.26 4.75
CA SER A 9 -9.35 0.09 5.28
C SER A 9 -10.25 1.09 4.54
N ASP A 10 -10.39 0.96 3.21
CA ASP A 10 -11.30 1.78 2.42
C ASP A 10 -12.77 1.56 2.81
N VAL A 11 -13.15 0.33 3.14
CA VAL A 11 -14.51 0.04 3.62
C VAL A 11 -14.76 0.68 4.98
N TYR A 12 -13.82 0.58 5.93
CA TYR A 12 -13.93 1.25 7.23
C TYR A 12 -13.99 2.77 7.05
N LYS A 13 -13.12 3.33 6.23
CA LYS A 13 -13.09 4.77 5.96
C LYS A 13 -14.41 5.29 5.38
N ARG A 14 -15.01 4.57 4.43
CA ARG A 14 -16.32 4.92 3.86
C ARG A 14 -17.43 4.90 4.91
N GLN A 15 -17.40 3.96 5.83
CA GLN A 15 -18.40 3.89 6.89
C GLN A 15 -18.30 5.07 7.87
N ILE A 16 -17.08 5.47 8.25
CA ILE A 16 -16.86 6.63 9.11
C ILE A 16 -17.31 7.92 8.41
N ILE A 17 -17.03 8.05 7.11
CA ILE A 17 -17.48 9.20 6.33
C ILE A 17 -19.01 9.27 6.23
N LYS A 18 -19.72 8.13 6.22
CA LYS A 18 -21.20 8.10 6.26
C LYS A 18 -21.78 8.71 7.55
N LEU A 19 -21.03 8.78 8.63
CA LEU A 19 -21.42 9.50 9.84
C LEU A 19 -21.30 11.03 9.69
N GLY A 20 -20.96 11.54 8.51
CA GLY A 20 -20.79 12.98 8.28
C GLY A 20 -19.42 13.53 8.65
N VAL A 21 -18.47 12.66 8.99
CA VAL A 21 -17.10 13.07 9.31
C VAL A 21 -16.34 13.45 8.04
N LYS A 22 -15.70 14.60 8.03
CA LYS A 22 -14.87 15.05 6.91
C LYS A 22 -13.66 14.12 6.76
N ARG A 23 -13.35 13.74 5.51
CA ARG A 23 -12.26 12.81 5.18
C ARG A 23 -10.90 13.26 5.71
N GLU A 24 -10.64 14.55 5.75
CA GLU A 24 -9.39 15.16 6.25
C GLU A 24 -9.16 14.96 7.75
N LYS A 25 -10.23 14.65 8.51
CA LYS A 25 -10.16 14.39 9.96
C LYS A 25 -9.86 12.93 10.30
N VAL A 26 -9.85 12.05 9.29
CA VAL A 26 -9.56 10.63 9.41
C VAL A 26 -8.25 10.32 8.69
N GLY A 27 -7.25 9.91 9.44
CA GLY A 27 -5.94 9.51 8.94
C GLY A 27 -5.93 8.09 8.38
N ASP A 28 -4.88 7.36 8.70
CA ASP A 28 -4.71 5.98 8.27
C ASP A 28 -5.56 5.03 9.12
N ILE A 29 -5.95 3.92 8.50
CA ILE A 29 -6.71 2.84 9.13
C ILE A 29 -5.91 1.56 8.97
N PHE A 30 -5.54 0.97 10.09
CA PHE A 30 -4.79 -0.27 10.17
C PHE A 30 -5.73 -1.40 10.55
N VAL A 31 -6.03 -2.28 9.60
CA VAL A 31 -6.92 -3.41 9.82
C VAL A 31 -6.11 -4.60 10.33
N ARG A 32 -6.56 -5.18 11.45
CA ARG A 32 -6.01 -6.38 12.08
C ARG A 32 -7.00 -7.55 11.92
N ASN A 33 -6.60 -8.74 12.36
CA ASN A 33 -7.46 -9.93 12.31
C ASN A 33 -8.67 -9.79 13.26
N ASP A 34 -8.50 -9.10 14.36
CA ASP A 34 -9.44 -8.93 15.46
C ASP A 34 -10.10 -7.55 15.50
N GLY A 35 -9.66 -6.60 14.67
CA GLY A 35 -10.19 -5.24 14.68
C GLY A 35 -9.53 -4.29 13.71
N ALA A 36 -9.56 -3.02 14.04
CA ALA A 36 -8.88 -1.98 13.28
C ALA A 36 -8.47 -0.81 14.19
N ASP A 37 -7.25 -0.32 14.01
CA ASP A 37 -6.82 0.95 14.60
C ASP A 37 -7.07 2.08 13.60
N ILE A 38 -7.72 3.14 14.05
CA ILE A 38 -8.13 4.26 13.22
C ILE A 38 -7.52 5.52 13.78
N ILE A 39 -6.65 6.17 13.03
CA ILE A 39 -6.09 7.46 13.43
C ILE A 39 -7.09 8.56 13.11
N VAL A 40 -7.43 9.36 14.13
CA VAL A 40 -8.37 10.47 13.96
C VAL A 40 -7.86 11.73 14.68
N LEU A 41 -8.36 12.89 14.25
CA LEU A 41 -8.12 14.12 15.00
C LEU A 41 -8.91 14.09 16.32
N LYS A 42 -8.30 14.62 17.39
CA LYS A 42 -8.89 14.61 18.73
C LYS A 42 -10.28 15.23 18.80
N GLU A 43 -10.53 16.24 17.99
CA GLU A 43 -11.82 16.96 17.96
C GLU A 43 -13.04 16.11 17.55
N ILE A 44 -12.82 14.96 16.88
CA ILE A 44 -13.91 14.05 16.45
C ILE A 44 -14.00 12.78 17.30
N GLU A 45 -13.15 12.63 18.29
CA GLU A 45 -13.03 11.45 19.14
C GLU A 45 -14.34 11.12 19.85
N GLU A 46 -14.90 12.05 20.61
CA GLU A 46 -16.15 11.85 21.32
C GLU A 46 -17.33 11.57 20.39
N TYR A 47 -17.37 12.27 19.26
CA TYR A 47 -18.40 12.06 18.25
C TYR A 47 -18.34 10.64 17.69
N LEU A 48 -17.15 10.13 17.38
CA LEU A 48 -16.97 8.78 16.89
C LEU A 48 -17.31 7.73 17.92
N LEU A 49 -16.89 7.89 19.18
CA LEU A 49 -17.24 6.98 20.28
C LEU A 49 -18.76 6.80 20.41
N THR A 50 -19.51 7.90 20.32
CA THR A 50 -20.97 7.88 20.45
C THR A 50 -21.66 7.23 19.25
N ASN A 51 -21.12 7.43 18.03
CA ASN A 51 -21.83 7.10 16.80
C ASN A 51 -21.30 5.85 16.08
N LEU A 52 -20.07 5.39 16.34
CA LEU A 52 -19.51 4.21 15.68
C LEU A 52 -20.33 2.95 15.94
N GLY A 53 -20.89 2.79 17.12
CA GLY A 53 -21.75 1.66 17.48
C GLY A 53 -23.01 1.52 16.61
N GLN A 54 -23.44 2.60 15.95
CA GLN A 54 -24.59 2.59 15.03
C GLN A 54 -24.24 1.98 13.67
N LEU A 55 -22.96 1.87 13.34
CA LEU A 55 -22.52 1.29 12.08
C LEU A 55 -22.50 -0.23 12.15
N THR A 56 -23.02 -0.88 11.12
CA THR A 56 -23.20 -2.34 11.05
C THR A 56 -21.93 -3.13 11.36
N ARG A 57 -20.75 -2.61 10.98
CA ARG A 57 -19.46 -3.27 11.22
C ARG A 57 -18.92 -3.09 12.64
N PHE A 58 -19.30 -2.01 13.30
CA PHE A 58 -18.80 -1.64 14.64
C PHE A 58 -19.80 -1.94 15.76
N GLY A 59 -21.05 -2.29 15.42
CA GLY A 59 -22.14 -2.45 16.38
C GLY A 59 -21.94 -3.53 17.46
N LYS A 60 -20.98 -4.45 17.24
CA LYS A 60 -20.59 -5.48 18.20
C LYS A 60 -19.13 -5.36 18.65
N SER A 61 -18.45 -4.30 18.24
CA SER A 61 -17.04 -4.11 18.54
C SER A 61 -16.87 -3.28 19.80
N GLN A 62 -15.93 -3.66 20.65
CA GLN A 62 -15.46 -2.80 21.70
C GLN A 62 -14.62 -1.68 21.07
N ILE A 63 -14.86 -0.44 21.48
CA ILE A 63 -14.18 0.73 20.96
C ILE A 63 -13.39 1.36 22.09
N ASP A 64 -12.08 1.36 21.98
CA ASP A 64 -11.17 1.92 22.98
C ASP A 64 -10.40 3.10 22.35
N ILE A 65 -10.12 4.11 23.15
CA ILE A 65 -9.23 5.21 22.78
C ILE A 65 -7.84 4.88 23.26
N LYS A 66 -6.86 5.04 22.37
CA LYS A 66 -5.44 4.91 22.68
C LYS A 66 -4.69 6.16 22.25
N ASP A 67 -3.61 6.49 22.94
CA ASP A 67 -2.67 7.51 22.44
C ASP A 67 -1.98 6.98 21.18
N ILE A 68 -1.65 7.86 20.25
CA ILE A 68 -0.94 7.48 19.01
C ILE A 68 0.43 6.84 19.30
N LYS A 69 0.99 7.11 20.48
CA LYS A 69 2.25 6.51 20.95
C LYS A 69 2.10 5.03 21.30
N ASP A 70 0.89 4.61 21.65
CA ASP A 70 0.55 3.23 21.99
C ASP A 70 0.11 2.42 20.77
N LEU A 71 0.22 3.03 19.57
CA LEU A 71 -0.03 2.32 18.32
C LEU A 71 1.07 1.26 18.14
N GLU A 72 0.69 0.00 18.29
CA GLU A 72 1.60 -1.11 18.01
C GLU A 72 2.03 -1.06 16.56
N GLU A 73 3.35 -1.12 16.31
CA GLU A 73 3.87 -1.28 14.96
C GLU A 73 3.20 -2.48 14.31
N ILE A 74 2.48 -2.23 13.22
CA ILE A 74 2.00 -3.32 12.39
C ILE A 74 3.22 -3.88 11.71
N GLU A 75 3.61 -5.08 12.07
CA GLU A 75 4.57 -5.85 11.30
C GLU A 75 4.06 -5.90 9.86
N THR A 76 4.65 -5.07 9.04
CA THR A 76 4.35 -5.08 7.60
C THR A 76 4.88 -6.40 7.07
N ILE A 77 3.99 -7.37 6.88
CA ILE A 77 4.38 -8.65 6.30
C ILE A 77 4.89 -8.35 4.90
N THR A 78 6.17 -8.52 4.71
CA THR A 78 6.82 -8.35 3.42
C THR A 78 7.30 -9.69 2.91
N GLN A 79 7.20 -9.90 1.61
CA GLN A 79 7.73 -11.07 0.94
C GLN A 79 8.89 -10.66 0.04
N LYS A 80 10.07 -11.21 0.30
CA LYS A 80 11.22 -11.04 -0.57
C LYS A 80 11.09 -11.95 -1.78
N VAL A 81 11.24 -11.38 -2.96
CA VAL A 81 11.15 -12.09 -4.24
C VAL A 81 12.33 -11.69 -5.11
N GLN A 82 12.98 -12.68 -5.71
CA GLN A 82 13.99 -12.43 -6.72
C GLN A 82 13.36 -12.36 -8.10
N VAL A 83 13.73 -11.35 -8.87
CA VAL A 83 13.29 -11.15 -10.24
C VAL A 83 14.49 -10.91 -11.16
N ILE A 84 14.35 -11.27 -12.43
CA ILE A 84 15.40 -11.10 -13.44
C ILE A 84 14.92 -10.09 -14.46
N ILE A 85 15.61 -8.97 -14.56
CA ILE A 85 15.25 -7.89 -15.46
C ILE A 85 16.41 -7.57 -16.42
N PRO A 86 16.13 -7.15 -17.67
CA PRO A 86 17.17 -6.74 -18.59
C PRO A 86 17.82 -5.41 -18.21
N GLN A 87 17.06 -4.48 -17.65
CA GLN A 87 17.50 -3.14 -17.29
C GLN A 87 16.69 -2.61 -16.09
N MET A 88 17.27 -1.66 -15.33
CA MET A 88 16.62 -1.00 -14.20
C MET A 88 15.56 0.03 -14.65
N ARG A 89 14.76 -0.31 -15.65
CA ARG A 89 13.68 0.54 -16.18
C ARG A 89 12.37 0.24 -15.48
N LEU A 90 11.55 1.27 -15.35
CA LEU A 90 10.23 1.17 -14.69
C LEU A 90 9.34 0.09 -15.34
N ASP A 91 9.27 0.04 -16.68
CA ASP A 91 8.46 -0.96 -17.39
C ASP A 91 8.92 -2.41 -17.12
N CYS A 92 10.23 -2.63 -17.03
CA CYS A 92 10.79 -3.95 -16.70
C CYS A 92 10.48 -4.35 -15.26
N ILE A 93 10.67 -3.43 -14.32
CA ILE A 93 10.48 -3.67 -12.89
C ILE A 93 8.99 -3.85 -12.56
N VAL A 94 8.11 -3.04 -13.15
CA VAL A 94 6.65 -3.19 -12.98
C VAL A 94 6.19 -4.54 -13.54
N SER A 95 6.65 -4.94 -14.73
CA SER A 95 6.23 -6.22 -15.34
C SER A 95 6.57 -7.41 -14.45
N GLU A 96 7.77 -7.47 -13.91
CA GLU A 96 8.19 -8.55 -13.01
C GLU A 96 7.54 -8.41 -11.62
N GLY A 97 7.42 -7.18 -11.12
CA GLY A 97 6.84 -6.90 -9.82
C GLY A 97 5.39 -7.41 -9.69
N ILE A 98 4.57 -7.25 -10.71
CA ILE A 98 3.17 -7.72 -10.73
C ILE A 98 2.94 -8.95 -11.63
N ARG A 99 4.00 -9.56 -12.15
CA ARG A 99 3.95 -10.75 -13.03
C ARG A 99 3.03 -10.55 -14.23
N CYS A 100 3.31 -9.54 -15.05
CA CYS A 100 2.58 -9.27 -16.28
C CYS A 100 3.54 -9.04 -17.46
N SER A 101 2.98 -8.96 -18.67
CA SER A 101 3.79 -8.62 -19.85
C SER A 101 4.27 -7.17 -19.79
N ARG A 102 5.40 -6.87 -20.43
CA ARG A 102 5.90 -5.48 -20.56
C ARG A 102 4.91 -4.54 -21.25
N ALA A 103 4.14 -5.06 -22.21
CA ALA A 103 3.07 -4.28 -22.85
C ALA A 103 2.01 -3.87 -21.84
N LYS A 104 1.58 -4.80 -20.98
CA LYS A 104 0.62 -4.51 -19.91
C LYS A 104 1.19 -3.57 -18.85
N ALA A 105 2.46 -3.74 -18.49
CA ALA A 105 3.14 -2.80 -17.59
C ALA A 105 3.16 -1.38 -18.17
N SER A 106 3.51 -1.23 -19.44
CA SER A 106 3.50 0.06 -20.15
C SER A 106 2.11 0.70 -20.20
N GLU A 107 1.07 -0.10 -20.39
CA GLU A 107 -0.31 0.38 -20.36
C GLU A 107 -0.67 0.94 -18.96
N ILE A 108 -0.35 0.20 -17.90
CA ILE A 108 -0.62 0.61 -16.50
C ILE A 108 0.13 1.91 -16.16
N ILE A 109 1.37 2.07 -16.63
CA ILE A 109 2.16 3.29 -16.44
C ILE A 109 1.49 4.46 -17.16
N LYS A 110 1.08 4.30 -18.42
CA LYS A 110 0.36 5.32 -19.19
C LYS A 110 -1.00 5.70 -18.61
N GLN A 111 -1.66 4.77 -17.91
CA GLN A 111 -2.92 5.01 -17.20
C GLN A 111 -2.74 5.80 -15.89
N GLU A 112 -1.55 6.34 -15.61
CA GLU A 112 -1.25 7.14 -14.42
C GLU A 112 -1.52 6.38 -13.10
N ARG A 113 -1.26 5.07 -13.10
CA ARG A 113 -1.49 4.19 -11.95
C ARG A 113 -0.23 3.84 -11.18
N VAL A 114 0.94 4.29 -11.65
CA VAL A 114 2.25 3.94 -11.08
C VAL A 114 2.89 5.15 -10.42
N PHE A 115 3.32 4.98 -9.19
CA PHE A 115 4.00 5.99 -8.39
C PHE A 115 5.38 5.47 -8.00
N VAL A 116 6.38 6.29 -8.13
CA VAL A 116 7.75 6.03 -7.66
C VAL A 116 8.06 7.02 -6.55
N ASN A 117 8.39 6.51 -5.37
CA ASN A 117 8.62 7.31 -4.16
C ASN A 117 7.48 8.33 -3.93
N HIS A 118 6.23 7.85 -4.02
CA HIS A 118 4.99 8.62 -3.85
C HIS A 118 4.69 9.68 -4.94
N LYS A 119 5.53 9.79 -5.98
CA LYS A 119 5.32 10.69 -7.11
C LYS A 119 4.82 9.92 -8.31
N LEU A 120 3.80 10.46 -8.98
CA LEU A 120 3.29 9.88 -10.23
C LEU A 120 4.40 9.81 -11.28
N GLU A 121 4.55 8.66 -11.91
CA GLU A 121 5.52 8.44 -12.98
C GLU A 121 4.84 7.82 -14.21
N THR A 122 5.03 8.45 -15.37
CA THR A 122 4.41 8.05 -16.63
C THR A 122 5.40 7.61 -17.70
N LYS A 123 6.71 7.76 -17.40
CA LYS A 123 7.78 7.39 -18.34
C LYS A 123 8.18 5.93 -18.16
N ASN A 124 7.87 5.08 -19.13
CA ASN A 124 8.27 3.66 -19.15
C ASN A 124 9.78 3.46 -18.98
N SER A 125 10.58 4.34 -19.58
CA SER A 125 12.04 4.29 -19.57
C SER A 125 12.68 4.92 -18.33
N LYS A 126 11.91 5.37 -17.36
CA LYS A 126 12.44 5.89 -16.10
C LYS A 126 13.37 4.88 -15.48
N LEU A 127 14.63 5.28 -15.25
CA LEU A 127 15.60 4.46 -14.53
C LEU A 127 15.32 4.52 -13.03
N LEU A 128 15.31 3.37 -12.42
CA LEU A 128 15.12 3.18 -10.99
C LEU A 128 16.43 2.73 -10.35
N LYS A 129 16.50 2.89 -9.04
CA LYS A 129 17.66 2.51 -8.23
C LYS A 129 17.24 1.68 -7.02
N GLU A 130 18.20 1.13 -6.33
CA GLU A 130 17.97 0.47 -5.04
C GLU A 130 17.29 1.42 -4.06
N GLN A 131 16.44 0.86 -3.22
CA GLN A 131 15.60 1.53 -2.24
C GLN A 131 14.40 2.33 -2.81
N ASP A 132 14.24 2.43 -4.14
CA ASP A 132 13.03 3.02 -4.71
C ASP A 132 11.79 2.20 -4.36
N MET A 133 10.72 2.93 -3.97
CA MET A 133 9.42 2.36 -3.66
C MET A 133 8.49 2.53 -4.85
N ILE A 134 7.93 1.44 -5.35
CA ILE A 134 6.96 1.44 -6.43
C ILE A 134 5.58 1.10 -5.89
N THR A 135 4.61 1.98 -6.12
CA THR A 135 3.21 1.76 -5.76
C THR A 135 2.37 1.72 -7.03
N ILE A 136 1.56 0.69 -7.19
CA ILE A 136 0.68 0.49 -8.34
C ILE A 136 -0.76 0.44 -7.84
N ARG A 137 -1.59 1.40 -8.24
CA ARG A 137 -3.00 1.43 -7.84
C ARG A 137 -3.73 0.14 -8.21
N GLY A 138 -4.34 -0.49 -7.21
CA GLY A 138 -5.08 -1.74 -7.36
C GLY A 138 -4.22 -3.00 -7.55
N LYS A 139 -2.90 -2.89 -7.40
CA LYS A 139 -1.98 -4.03 -7.51
C LYS A 139 -1.02 -4.17 -6.34
N GLY A 140 -0.96 -3.15 -5.47
CA GLY A 140 -0.08 -3.13 -4.30
C GLY A 140 1.20 -2.32 -4.50
N ARG A 141 2.15 -2.53 -3.60
CA ARG A 141 3.44 -1.83 -3.62
C ARG A 141 4.57 -2.80 -3.33
N PHE A 142 5.75 -2.43 -3.82
CA PHE A 142 6.98 -3.15 -3.53
C PHE A 142 8.18 -2.20 -3.56
N LYS A 143 9.21 -2.60 -2.87
CA LYS A 143 10.47 -1.86 -2.77
C LYS A 143 11.58 -2.61 -3.47
N ILE A 144 12.41 -1.89 -4.21
CA ILE A 144 13.67 -2.41 -4.74
C ILE A 144 14.65 -2.51 -3.58
N LYS A 145 15.09 -3.71 -3.23
CA LYS A 145 16.05 -3.88 -2.13
C LYS A 145 17.48 -3.73 -2.62
N THR A 146 17.96 -4.69 -3.35
CA THR A 146 19.34 -4.71 -3.80
C THR A 146 19.51 -5.50 -5.10
N ILE A 147 20.52 -5.14 -5.85
CA ILE A 147 20.99 -5.90 -7.00
C ILE A 147 21.89 -7.03 -6.46
N LEU A 148 21.44 -8.28 -6.65
CA LEU A 148 22.16 -9.46 -6.15
C LEU A 148 23.32 -9.84 -7.07
N SER A 149 23.08 -9.91 -8.38
CA SER A 149 24.07 -10.37 -9.35
C SER A 149 23.66 -10.01 -10.78
N ARG A 150 24.48 -10.39 -11.74
CA ARG A 150 24.15 -10.42 -13.16
C ARG A 150 24.19 -11.84 -13.70
N THR A 151 23.28 -12.17 -14.58
CA THR A 151 23.27 -13.46 -15.27
C THR A 151 24.36 -13.50 -16.34
N LYS A 152 24.68 -14.71 -16.85
CA LYS A 152 25.60 -14.89 -18.00
C LYS A 152 25.18 -14.11 -19.27
N LYS A 153 23.90 -13.75 -19.37
CA LYS A 153 23.33 -12.93 -20.46
C LYS A 153 23.19 -11.45 -20.08
N ASP A 154 23.98 -10.98 -19.13
CA ASP A 154 24.01 -9.60 -18.62
C ASP A 154 22.67 -9.05 -18.10
N LYS A 155 21.73 -9.92 -17.72
CA LYS A 155 20.50 -9.52 -17.04
C LYS A 155 20.75 -9.33 -15.54
N ILE A 156 20.03 -8.41 -14.95
CA ILE A 156 20.13 -8.05 -13.53
C ILE A 156 19.25 -8.98 -12.71
N VAL A 157 19.82 -9.63 -11.69
CA VAL A 157 19.08 -10.34 -10.66
C VAL A 157 18.82 -9.37 -9.52
N LEU A 158 17.55 -9.06 -9.28
CA LEU A 158 17.11 -8.04 -8.36
C LEU A 158 16.28 -8.65 -7.24
N GLU A 159 16.56 -8.30 -5.99
CA GLU A 159 15.67 -8.59 -4.87
C GLU A 159 14.67 -7.45 -4.71
N ILE A 160 13.39 -7.77 -4.75
CA ILE A 160 12.29 -6.88 -4.42
C ILE A 160 11.56 -7.36 -3.17
N GLU A 161 11.11 -6.42 -2.37
CA GLU A 161 10.31 -6.67 -1.19
C GLU A 161 8.88 -6.23 -1.44
N LYS A 162 7.98 -7.19 -1.57
CA LYS A 162 6.54 -6.93 -1.76
C LYS A 162 5.86 -6.78 -0.41
N TYR A 163 5.05 -5.76 -0.31
CA TYR A 163 4.15 -5.58 0.81
C TYR A 163 2.89 -6.43 0.55
N VAL A 164 2.64 -7.40 1.40
CA VAL A 164 1.60 -8.43 1.21
C VAL A 164 0.39 -8.12 2.08
#